data_3e75d9002735a9b61772cc6f826d3dc2
#
_entry.id   3e75d9002735a9b61772cc6f826d3dc2
#
_cell.length_a   1.000
_cell.length_b   1.000
_cell.length_c   1.000
_cell.angle_alpha   90.00
_cell.angle_beta   90.00
_cell.angle_gamma   90.00
#
_symmetry.space_group_name_H-M   'P 1'
#
loop_
_entity.id
_entity.type
_entity.pdbx_description
1 polymer ?
#
loop_
_entity_poly.entity_id
_entity_poly.type
_entity_poly.pdbx_seq_one_letter_code
_entity_poly.pdbx_strand_id
1 'polypeptide(L)'
;MGGGFSSTAWLPRVLLSQYPKEQIHFVTSVLPNEHPSMWQLYDAVEKGLDIQVTYIAYDKENKWQYINKQDRINKEKLWTPFDIFDDVKMLGNSRFDPCSRILKRETLLNYIKDNFNSCTLAVGIHADEIDRMLSIKTNWRNNGFDVVFPLIDLPRYSDTEQQQKLQEWYGVQLDLYQLGFEHNNCHGACVKAGQRQWALLWYYYPEIYQEWEDRENEWRLENGDYTILKKKIKGETVYITLKEFRVLFLEPALSVDKDTFLTRYIKELSTNPPCYFCSAI
;
A
#
# COMPACT_ATOMS: atom_id res chain seq x y z
N MET A 1 1.62 0.12 -11.72
CA MET A 1 0.37 -0.43 -11.12
C MET A 1 0.54 -0.41 -9.62
N GLY A 2 -0.50 -0.13 -8.84
CA GLY A 2 -0.46 -0.04 -7.37
C GLY A 2 -1.28 -1.16 -6.72
N GLY A 3 -1.35 -1.15 -5.37
CA GLY A 3 -1.95 -2.24 -4.59
C GLY A 3 -3.47 -2.27 -4.48
N GLY A 4 -4.25 -1.64 -5.35
CA GLY A 4 -5.70 -1.54 -5.19
C GLY A 4 -6.50 -1.78 -6.47
N PHE A 5 -7.82 -1.84 -6.32
CA PHE A 5 -8.77 -2.03 -7.42
C PHE A 5 -8.56 -1.01 -8.55
N SER A 6 -8.57 0.28 -8.24
CA SER A 6 -8.51 1.36 -9.24
C SER A 6 -7.24 1.29 -10.09
N SER A 7 -6.08 1.13 -9.47
CA SER A 7 -4.78 1.18 -10.17
C SER A 7 -4.38 -0.15 -10.83
N THR A 8 -4.87 -1.28 -10.33
CA THR A 8 -4.45 -2.60 -10.83
C THR A 8 -5.51 -3.26 -11.70
N ALA A 9 -6.78 -3.16 -11.31
CA ALA A 9 -7.86 -3.85 -12.04
C ALA A 9 -8.57 -2.95 -13.05
N TRP A 10 -8.86 -1.71 -12.71
CA TRP A 10 -9.71 -0.83 -13.53
C TRP A 10 -8.93 0.05 -14.49
N LEU A 11 -7.88 0.74 -14.02
CA LEU A 11 -7.07 1.63 -14.88
C LEU A 11 -6.53 0.93 -16.15
N PRO A 12 -5.97 -0.30 -16.09
CA PRO A 12 -5.51 -0.98 -17.30
C PRO A 12 -6.63 -1.21 -18.33
N ARG A 13 -7.83 -1.55 -17.88
CA ARG A 13 -9.00 -1.72 -18.79
C ARG A 13 -9.36 -0.42 -19.48
N VAL A 14 -9.38 0.70 -18.76
CA VAL A 14 -9.67 2.03 -19.31
C VAL A 14 -8.59 2.43 -20.33
N LEU A 15 -7.32 2.25 -20.00
CA LEU A 15 -6.22 2.56 -20.92
C LEU A 15 -6.29 1.73 -22.21
N LEU A 16 -6.52 0.44 -22.10
CA LEU A 16 -6.64 -0.46 -23.26
C LEU A 16 -7.87 -0.18 -24.14
N SER A 17 -8.89 0.49 -23.60
CA SER A 17 -10.04 0.95 -24.41
C SER A 17 -9.75 2.26 -25.17
N GLN A 18 -8.72 3.00 -24.79
CA GLN A 18 -8.39 4.31 -25.33
C GLN A 18 -7.12 4.31 -26.19
N TYR A 19 -6.18 3.42 -25.92
CA TYR A 19 -4.86 3.39 -26.53
C TYR A 19 -4.49 1.98 -27.01
N PRO A 20 -3.72 1.86 -28.10
CA PRO A 20 -3.13 0.60 -28.53
C PRO A 20 -2.26 0.00 -27.41
N LYS A 21 -2.34 -1.32 -27.22
CA LYS A 21 -1.61 -2.05 -26.16
C LYS A 21 -0.10 -1.82 -26.22
N GLU A 22 0.45 -1.72 -27.41
CA GLU A 22 1.89 -1.54 -27.69
C GLU A 22 2.42 -0.19 -27.20
N GLN A 23 1.53 0.77 -26.96
CA GLN A 23 1.86 2.09 -26.44
C GLN A 23 1.81 2.16 -24.90
N ILE A 24 1.36 1.10 -24.25
CA ILE A 24 1.14 1.07 -22.80
C ILE A 24 2.19 0.17 -22.13
N HIS A 25 2.94 0.72 -21.22
CA HIS A 25 3.87 -0.03 -20.37
C HIS A 25 3.33 -0.18 -18.96
N PHE A 26 3.06 -1.42 -18.56
CA PHE A 26 2.57 -1.74 -17.21
C PHE A 26 3.75 -2.09 -16.30
N VAL A 27 3.93 -1.35 -15.23
CA VAL A 27 5.03 -1.56 -14.28
C VAL A 27 4.53 -1.52 -12.84
N THR A 28 5.13 -2.30 -11.97
CA THR A 28 4.89 -2.26 -10.53
C THR A 28 6.18 -2.44 -9.74
N SER A 29 6.33 -1.68 -8.65
CA SER A 29 7.40 -1.90 -7.69
C SER A 29 6.97 -2.93 -6.67
N VAL A 30 7.77 -3.99 -6.52
CA VAL A 30 7.51 -5.16 -5.68
C VAL A 30 7.94 -4.90 -4.24
N LEU A 31 7.07 -5.24 -3.29
CA LEU A 31 7.40 -5.39 -1.88
C LEU A 31 7.07 -6.84 -1.46
N PRO A 32 8.00 -7.54 -0.79
CA PRO A 32 7.82 -8.97 -0.49
C PRO A 32 6.75 -9.24 0.58
N ASN A 33 6.32 -8.22 1.31
CA ASN A 33 5.35 -8.30 2.38
C ASN A 33 3.92 -7.91 1.97
N GLU A 34 3.60 -7.86 0.67
CA GLU A 34 2.23 -7.64 0.22
C GLU A 34 1.37 -8.91 0.43
N HIS A 35 0.07 -8.73 0.61
CA HIS A 35 -0.87 -9.84 0.80
C HIS A 35 -0.93 -10.76 -0.44
N PRO A 36 -1.02 -12.09 -0.29
CA PRO A 36 -1.07 -13.02 -1.42
C PRO A 36 -2.16 -12.72 -2.45
N SER A 37 -3.35 -12.25 -2.03
CA SER A 37 -4.44 -11.89 -2.94
C SER A 37 -4.05 -10.76 -3.92
N MET A 38 -3.06 -9.93 -3.56
CA MET A 38 -2.53 -8.95 -4.49
C MET A 38 -1.80 -9.58 -5.66
N TRP A 39 -0.99 -10.59 -5.41
CA TRP A 39 -0.28 -11.30 -6.47
C TRP A 39 -1.23 -12.10 -7.35
N GLN A 40 -2.27 -12.69 -6.75
CA GLN A 40 -3.35 -13.33 -7.50
C GLN A 40 -4.08 -12.33 -8.42
N LEU A 41 -4.32 -11.10 -7.95
CA LEU A 41 -4.92 -10.05 -8.77
C LEU A 41 -4.01 -9.68 -9.94
N TYR A 42 -2.70 -9.46 -9.73
CA TYR A 42 -1.77 -9.17 -10.81
C TYR A 42 -1.78 -10.28 -11.88
N ASP A 43 -1.71 -11.56 -11.44
CA ASP A 43 -1.73 -12.71 -12.35
C ASP A 43 -3.03 -12.80 -13.14
N ALA A 44 -4.16 -12.54 -12.50
CA ALA A 44 -5.47 -12.55 -13.13
C ALA A 44 -5.66 -11.40 -14.13
N VAL A 45 -5.16 -10.20 -13.80
CA VAL A 45 -5.18 -9.03 -14.69
C VAL A 45 -4.30 -9.25 -15.91
N GLU A 46 -3.07 -9.74 -15.75
CA GLU A 46 -2.18 -10.08 -16.87
C GLU A 46 -2.86 -11.07 -17.82
N LYS A 47 -3.42 -12.14 -17.25
CA LYS A 47 -4.12 -13.17 -18.04
C LYS A 47 -5.40 -12.63 -18.69
N GLY A 48 -6.23 -11.90 -17.94
CA GLY A 48 -7.55 -11.44 -18.38
C GLY A 48 -7.49 -10.33 -19.43
N LEU A 49 -6.42 -9.53 -19.44
CA LEU A 49 -6.21 -8.44 -20.39
C LEU A 49 -5.15 -8.78 -21.44
N ASP A 50 -4.56 -9.97 -21.36
CA ASP A 50 -3.44 -10.39 -22.21
C ASP A 50 -2.31 -9.35 -22.23
N ILE A 51 -1.90 -8.86 -21.06
CA ILE A 51 -0.83 -7.90 -20.87
C ILE A 51 0.34 -8.51 -20.11
N GLN A 52 1.49 -7.85 -20.18
CA GLN A 52 2.65 -8.19 -19.39
C GLN A 52 2.96 -7.04 -18.41
N VAL A 53 3.10 -7.36 -17.13
CA VAL A 53 3.53 -6.41 -16.11
C VAL A 53 5.03 -6.56 -15.88
N THR A 54 5.75 -5.45 -15.93
CA THR A 54 7.16 -5.38 -15.53
C THR A 54 7.24 -5.25 -14.02
N TYR A 55 7.87 -6.22 -13.38
CA TYR A 55 8.13 -6.22 -11.95
C TYR A 55 9.53 -5.67 -11.69
N ILE A 56 9.60 -4.62 -10.88
CA ILE A 56 10.86 -4.02 -10.42
C ILE A 56 10.90 -3.98 -8.90
N ALA A 57 12.07 -3.91 -8.31
CA ALA A 57 12.24 -3.68 -6.88
C ALA A 57 13.40 -2.71 -6.62
N TYR A 58 13.42 -2.14 -5.43
CA TYR A 58 14.54 -1.33 -4.97
C TYR A 58 15.83 -2.16 -4.92
N ASP A 59 16.90 -1.57 -5.38
CA ASP A 59 18.27 -2.03 -5.24
C ASP A 59 19.13 -0.88 -4.72
N LYS A 60 19.95 -1.11 -3.70
CA LYS A 60 20.71 -0.05 -3.04
C LYS A 60 21.78 0.54 -3.93
N GLU A 61 22.44 -0.28 -4.75
CA GLU A 61 23.54 0.13 -5.64
C GLU A 61 23.02 0.73 -6.93
N ASN A 62 22.06 0.04 -7.58
CA ASN A 62 21.55 0.39 -8.90
C ASN A 62 20.24 1.19 -8.85
N LYS A 63 19.72 1.48 -7.64
CA LYS A 63 18.44 2.15 -7.33
C LYS A 63 17.21 1.31 -7.67
N TRP A 64 17.26 0.43 -8.64
CA TRP A 64 16.22 -0.50 -9.01
C TRP A 64 16.80 -1.74 -9.73
N GLN A 65 16.05 -2.85 -9.73
CA GLN A 65 16.36 -4.08 -10.42
C GLN A 65 15.09 -4.75 -10.96
N TYR A 66 15.23 -5.56 -12.03
CA TYR A 66 14.13 -6.41 -12.49
C TYR A 66 13.92 -7.59 -11.54
N ILE A 67 12.66 -7.96 -11.33
CA ILE A 67 12.26 -9.07 -10.48
C ILE A 67 11.48 -10.10 -11.31
N ASN A 68 11.89 -11.35 -11.20
CA ASN A 68 11.11 -12.46 -11.74
C ASN A 68 9.83 -12.65 -10.90
N LYS A 69 8.78 -13.09 -11.55
CA LYS A 69 7.48 -13.29 -10.94
C LYS A 69 7.51 -14.23 -9.72
N GLN A 70 8.38 -15.24 -9.72
CA GLN A 70 8.57 -16.19 -8.62
C GLN A 70 9.28 -15.57 -7.41
N ASP A 71 10.12 -14.57 -7.63
CA ASP A 71 10.93 -13.93 -6.58
C ASP A 71 10.20 -12.78 -5.86
N ARG A 72 9.00 -12.39 -6.30
CA ARG A 72 8.28 -11.21 -5.78
C ARG A 72 7.84 -11.30 -4.31
N ILE A 73 7.90 -12.50 -3.71
CA ILE A 73 7.62 -12.74 -2.29
C ILE A 73 8.87 -13.08 -1.47
N ASN A 74 10.05 -13.04 -2.08
CA ASN A 74 11.29 -13.48 -1.44
C ASN A 74 11.88 -12.36 -0.57
N LYS A 75 11.64 -12.42 0.74
CA LYS A 75 12.16 -11.45 1.72
C LYS A 75 13.69 -11.44 1.84
N GLU A 76 14.38 -12.51 1.44
CA GLU A 76 15.84 -12.57 1.49
C GLU A 76 16.51 -11.82 0.33
N LYS A 77 15.81 -11.70 -0.79
CA LYS A 77 16.29 -11.01 -1.99
C LYS A 77 15.80 -9.58 -2.14
N LEU A 78 14.76 -9.20 -1.40
CA LEU A 78 14.05 -7.95 -1.56
C LEU A 78 14.06 -7.15 -0.26
N TRP A 79 14.29 -5.85 -0.39
CA TRP A 79 14.22 -4.94 0.74
C TRP A 79 12.81 -4.84 1.30
N THR A 80 12.72 -4.95 2.62
CA THR A 80 11.50 -4.79 3.40
C THR A 80 11.37 -3.36 3.95
N PRO A 81 10.21 -2.96 4.48
CA PRO A 81 10.09 -1.68 5.17
C PRO A 81 11.10 -1.49 6.31
N PHE A 82 11.42 -2.54 7.09
CA PHE A 82 12.37 -2.43 8.19
C PHE A 82 13.82 -2.26 7.72
N ASP A 83 14.21 -2.89 6.60
CA ASP A 83 15.54 -2.66 6.03
C ASP A 83 15.73 -1.18 5.68
N ILE A 84 14.66 -0.51 5.19
CA ILE A 84 14.70 0.94 4.95
C ILE A 84 14.76 1.73 6.25
N PHE A 85 13.98 1.36 7.27
CA PHE A 85 14.03 2.06 8.56
C PHE A 85 15.41 1.97 9.20
N ASP A 86 16.05 0.82 9.10
CA ASP A 86 17.42 0.60 9.60
C ASP A 86 18.46 1.40 8.78
N ASP A 87 18.30 1.47 7.45
CA ASP A 87 19.22 2.20 6.57
C ASP A 87 19.14 3.72 6.78
N VAL A 88 17.91 4.27 6.84
CA VAL A 88 17.72 5.73 6.99
C VAL A 88 17.65 6.19 8.46
N LYS A 89 17.75 5.27 9.42
CA LYS A 89 17.64 5.55 10.87
C LYS A 89 16.36 6.31 11.23
N MET A 90 15.24 5.94 10.59
CA MET A 90 13.95 6.57 10.80
C MET A 90 12.81 5.54 10.70
N LEU A 91 12.12 5.33 11.81
CA LEU A 91 10.93 4.48 11.87
C LEU A 91 9.77 5.15 11.13
N GLY A 92 9.13 4.41 10.22
CA GLY A 92 7.94 4.89 9.51
C GLY A 92 6.74 5.07 10.44
N ASN A 93 5.91 6.06 10.16
CA ASN A 93 4.68 6.35 10.91
C ASN A 93 3.66 7.10 10.02
N SER A 94 2.53 7.53 10.60
CA SER A 94 1.48 8.22 9.86
C SER A 94 1.92 9.52 9.14
N ARG A 95 3.04 10.14 9.50
CA ARG A 95 3.58 11.36 8.87
C ARG A 95 4.70 11.05 7.90
N PHE A 96 5.53 10.07 8.20
CA PHE A 96 6.72 9.72 7.43
C PHE A 96 6.64 8.27 6.95
N ASP A 97 6.82 8.08 5.67
CA ASP A 97 6.76 6.78 5.00
C ASP A 97 8.02 6.53 4.15
N PRO A 98 9.23 6.46 4.77
CA PRO A 98 10.47 6.28 4.02
C PRO A 98 10.45 5.00 3.18
N CYS A 99 9.82 3.93 3.68
CA CYS A 99 9.64 2.69 2.94
C CYS A 99 8.85 2.90 1.62
N SER A 100 7.71 3.60 1.65
CA SER A 100 6.96 3.89 0.43
C SER A 100 7.71 4.84 -0.50
N ARG A 101 8.40 5.84 0.05
CA ARG A 101 9.20 6.77 -0.73
C ARG A 101 10.30 6.05 -1.50
N ILE A 102 11.11 5.25 -0.81
CA ILE A 102 12.28 4.60 -1.38
C ILE A 102 11.89 3.38 -2.21
N LEU A 103 11.16 2.42 -1.58
CA LEU A 103 10.87 1.13 -2.20
C LEU A 103 9.88 1.21 -3.38
N LYS A 104 9.05 2.27 -3.45
CA LYS A 104 8.06 2.40 -4.52
C LYS A 104 8.31 3.63 -5.40
N ARG A 105 8.24 4.84 -4.84
CA ARG A 105 8.26 6.09 -5.63
C ARG A 105 9.60 6.37 -6.31
N GLU A 106 10.69 6.36 -5.56
CA GLU A 106 12.03 6.60 -6.09
C GLU A 106 12.49 5.47 -7.00
N THR A 107 12.17 4.22 -6.64
CA THR A 107 12.42 3.03 -7.46
C THR A 107 11.76 3.16 -8.83
N LEU A 108 10.46 3.50 -8.87
CA LEU A 108 9.74 3.69 -10.13
C LEU A 108 10.28 4.88 -10.92
N LEU A 109 10.54 6.01 -10.24
CA LEU A 109 11.08 7.20 -10.92
C LEU A 109 12.43 6.92 -11.59
N ASN A 110 13.31 6.23 -10.89
CA ASN A 110 14.62 5.86 -11.46
C ASN A 110 14.47 4.90 -12.63
N TYR A 111 13.61 3.87 -12.49
CA TYR A 111 13.29 2.97 -13.60
C TYR A 111 12.78 3.72 -14.84
N ILE A 112 11.86 4.67 -14.65
CA ILE A 112 11.29 5.46 -15.75
C ILE A 112 12.38 6.32 -16.42
N LYS A 113 13.20 7.00 -15.63
CA LYS A 113 14.30 7.83 -16.14
C LYS A 113 15.32 7.04 -16.96
N ASP A 114 15.60 5.81 -16.54
CA ASP A 114 16.60 4.97 -17.21
C ASP A 114 16.07 4.31 -18.50
N ASN A 115 14.74 4.12 -18.60
CA ASN A 115 14.15 3.36 -19.71
C ASN A 115 13.36 4.20 -20.72
N PHE A 116 12.96 5.45 -20.37
CA PHE A 116 12.11 6.27 -21.23
C PHE A 116 12.65 7.70 -21.32
N ASN A 117 12.93 8.16 -22.54
CA ASN A 117 13.27 9.55 -22.80
C ASN A 117 12.10 10.50 -22.55
N SER A 118 10.89 10.03 -22.85
CA SER A 118 9.63 10.72 -22.56
C SER A 118 8.50 9.69 -22.42
N CYS A 119 7.61 9.90 -21.46
CA CYS A 119 6.38 9.15 -21.32
C CYS A 119 5.34 9.96 -20.56
N THR A 120 4.09 9.58 -20.67
CA THR A 120 2.99 10.11 -19.86
C THR A 120 2.59 9.05 -18.85
N LEU A 121 2.54 9.43 -17.57
CA LEU A 121 2.15 8.54 -16.49
C LEU A 121 0.64 8.54 -16.32
N ALA A 122 0.02 7.36 -16.37
CA ALA A 122 -1.39 7.18 -16.06
C ALA A 122 -1.57 6.75 -14.60
N VAL A 123 -2.34 7.50 -13.84
CA VAL A 123 -2.56 7.27 -12.40
C VAL A 123 -4.05 7.06 -12.12
N GLY A 124 -4.37 5.98 -11.38
CA GLY A 124 -5.73 5.58 -11.06
C GLY A 124 -6.32 6.33 -9.87
N ILE A 125 -6.53 7.65 -10.03
CA ILE A 125 -7.15 8.54 -9.05
C ILE A 125 -8.55 8.92 -9.51
N HIS A 126 -9.47 9.03 -8.56
CA HIS A 126 -10.85 9.49 -8.73
C HIS A 126 -11.06 10.92 -8.26
N ALA A 127 -12.21 11.51 -8.61
CA ALA A 127 -12.54 12.91 -8.31
C ALA A 127 -12.56 13.27 -6.82
N ASP A 128 -12.89 12.31 -5.96
CA ASP A 128 -12.84 12.46 -4.49
C ASP A 128 -11.43 12.52 -3.91
N GLU A 129 -10.41 12.28 -4.73
CA GLU A 129 -9.00 12.35 -4.38
C GLU A 129 -8.26 13.52 -5.04
N ILE A 130 -8.98 14.60 -5.42
CA ILE A 130 -8.45 15.72 -6.19
C ILE A 130 -7.25 16.41 -5.54
N ASP A 131 -7.21 16.48 -4.21
CA ASP A 131 -6.08 17.07 -3.47
C ASP A 131 -4.77 16.30 -3.71
N ARG A 132 -4.89 14.98 -3.91
CA ARG A 132 -3.76 14.11 -4.27
C ARG A 132 -3.28 14.36 -5.70
N MET A 133 -4.23 14.60 -6.61
CA MET A 133 -3.94 14.83 -8.02
C MET A 133 -2.94 15.98 -8.22
N LEU A 134 -3.16 17.12 -7.56
CA LEU A 134 -2.28 18.29 -7.68
C LEU A 134 -0.86 17.97 -7.19
N SER A 135 -0.73 17.31 -6.06
CA SER A 135 0.57 16.91 -5.51
C SER A 135 1.32 15.96 -6.43
N ILE A 136 0.64 14.94 -6.97
CA ILE A 136 1.23 13.97 -7.90
C ILE A 136 1.67 14.67 -9.18
N LYS A 137 0.79 15.45 -9.78
CA LYS A 137 1.07 16.17 -11.02
C LYS A 137 2.28 17.08 -10.89
N THR A 138 2.36 17.86 -9.79
CA THR A 138 3.50 18.72 -9.51
C THR A 138 4.79 17.93 -9.35
N ASN A 139 4.78 16.86 -8.57
CA ASN A 139 5.96 16.05 -8.31
C ASN A 139 6.52 15.42 -9.60
N TRP A 140 5.68 14.81 -10.43
CA TRP A 140 6.11 14.18 -11.67
C TRP A 140 6.56 15.20 -12.73
N ARG A 141 5.87 16.35 -12.86
CA ARG A 141 6.30 17.42 -13.74
C ARG A 141 7.65 18.01 -13.37
N ASN A 142 7.93 18.15 -12.06
CA ASN A 142 9.25 18.57 -11.59
C ASN A 142 10.35 17.56 -11.95
N ASN A 143 9.99 16.32 -12.25
CA ASN A 143 10.90 15.28 -12.75
C ASN A 143 10.90 15.13 -14.27
N GLY A 144 10.17 15.99 -14.99
CA GLY A 144 10.17 16.02 -16.47
C GLY A 144 9.11 15.11 -17.12
N PHE A 145 8.13 14.60 -16.37
CA PHE A 145 7.10 13.70 -16.90
C PHE A 145 5.69 14.28 -16.77
N ASP A 146 4.88 14.09 -17.81
CA ASP A 146 3.47 14.40 -17.75
C ASP A 146 2.66 13.33 -17.05
N VAL A 147 1.52 13.74 -16.47
CA VAL A 147 0.62 12.83 -15.73
C VAL A 147 -0.83 13.03 -16.21
N VAL A 148 -1.53 11.92 -16.41
CA VAL A 148 -2.96 11.87 -16.70
C VAL A 148 -3.69 11.01 -15.66
N PHE A 149 -4.98 11.30 -15.49
CA PHE A 149 -5.84 10.65 -14.50
C PHE A 149 -7.10 10.09 -15.19
N PRO A 150 -6.98 8.96 -15.88
CA PRO A 150 -8.06 8.45 -16.74
C PRO A 150 -9.34 8.05 -15.99
N LEU A 151 -9.30 7.90 -14.67
CA LEU A 151 -10.47 7.56 -13.85
C LEU A 151 -11.15 8.78 -13.23
N ILE A 152 -10.63 9.99 -13.44
CA ILE A 152 -11.09 11.19 -12.71
C ILE A 152 -12.57 11.54 -12.99
N ASP A 153 -13.01 11.33 -14.22
CA ASP A 153 -14.37 11.64 -14.67
C ASP A 153 -15.30 10.41 -14.62
N LEU A 154 -14.79 9.26 -14.16
CA LEU A 154 -15.58 8.05 -14.06
C LEU A 154 -16.19 7.91 -12.67
N PRO A 155 -17.46 7.46 -12.56
CA PRO A 155 -18.10 7.25 -11.27
C PRO A 155 -17.35 6.16 -10.48
N ARG A 156 -16.99 6.48 -9.23
CA ARG A 156 -16.32 5.52 -8.35
C ARG A 156 -17.26 4.39 -7.97
N TYR A 157 -16.77 3.18 -8.04
CA TYR A 157 -17.44 2.01 -7.48
C TYR A 157 -17.32 2.01 -5.95
N SER A 158 -18.41 1.70 -5.26
CA SER A 158 -18.40 1.38 -3.82
C SER A 158 -17.52 0.16 -3.55
N ASP A 159 -17.09 -0.03 -2.31
CA ASP A 159 -16.23 -1.17 -1.95
C ASP A 159 -16.86 -2.52 -2.31
N THR A 160 -18.18 -2.66 -2.13
CA THR A 160 -18.93 -3.86 -2.52
C THR A 160 -18.90 -4.06 -4.04
N GLU A 161 -19.17 -3.01 -4.81
CA GLU A 161 -19.10 -3.08 -6.28
C GLU A 161 -17.69 -3.38 -6.78
N GLN A 162 -16.65 -2.85 -6.14
CA GLN A 162 -15.26 -3.17 -6.49
C GLN A 162 -14.98 -4.66 -6.35
N GLN A 163 -15.42 -5.31 -5.26
CA GLN A 163 -15.26 -6.75 -5.07
C GLN A 163 -16.08 -7.56 -6.08
N GLN A 164 -17.29 -7.12 -6.41
CA GLN A 164 -18.12 -7.74 -7.45
C GLN A 164 -17.43 -7.63 -8.83
N LYS A 165 -16.88 -6.46 -9.16
CA LYS A 165 -16.14 -6.27 -10.42
C LYS A 165 -14.84 -7.07 -10.48
N LEU A 166 -14.11 -7.24 -9.40
CA LEU A 166 -12.95 -8.11 -9.35
C LEU A 166 -13.33 -9.56 -9.64
N GLN A 167 -14.41 -10.03 -9.03
CA GLN A 167 -14.93 -11.37 -9.28
C GLN A 167 -15.43 -11.54 -10.73
N GLU A 168 -16.18 -10.55 -11.25
CA GLU A 168 -16.73 -10.57 -12.61
C GLU A 168 -15.62 -10.53 -13.67
N TRP A 169 -14.63 -9.65 -13.52
CA TRP A 169 -13.62 -9.39 -14.53
C TRP A 169 -12.46 -10.37 -14.51
N TYR A 170 -12.10 -10.85 -13.32
CA TYR A 170 -10.85 -11.59 -13.12
C TYR A 170 -11.00 -12.87 -12.30
N GLY A 171 -12.17 -13.14 -11.71
CA GLY A 171 -12.41 -14.32 -10.86
C GLY A 171 -11.65 -14.30 -9.53
N VAL A 172 -11.26 -13.12 -9.05
CA VAL A 172 -10.50 -12.95 -7.80
C VAL A 172 -11.19 -11.97 -6.85
N GLN A 173 -10.76 -12.00 -5.59
CA GLN A 173 -11.18 -11.07 -4.54
C GLN A 173 -9.96 -10.58 -3.77
N LEU A 174 -10.08 -9.43 -3.13
CA LEU A 174 -9.05 -8.89 -2.25
C LEU A 174 -9.48 -9.12 -0.80
N ASP A 175 -8.91 -10.14 -0.17
CA ASP A 175 -9.34 -10.67 1.12
C ASP A 175 -9.36 -9.62 2.24
N LEU A 176 -8.35 -8.75 2.31
CA LEU A 176 -8.27 -7.74 3.36
C LEU A 176 -9.47 -6.78 3.34
N TYR A 177 -9.98 -6.40 2.16
CA TYR A 177 -11.16 -5.55 2.08
C TYR A 177 -12.42 -6.25 2.60
N GLN A 178 -12.54 -7.57 2.42
CA GLN A 178 -13.66 -8.36 2.97
C GLN A 178 -13.63 -8.42 4.49
N LEU A 179 -12.43 -8.38 5.07
CA LEU A 179 -12.21 -8.32 6.52
C LEU A 179 -12.35 -6.91 7.10
N GLY A 180 -12.66 -5.90 6.26
CA GLY A 180 -12.88 -4.51 6.68
C GLY A 180 -11.63 -3.66 6.77
N PHE A 181 -10.48 -4.10 6.22
CA PHE A 181 -9.29 -3.27 6.09
C PHE A 181 -9.53 -2.13 5.11
N GLU A 182 -8.93 -0.97 5.38
CA GLU A 182 -9.08 0.23 4.55
C GLU A 182 -8.26 0.16 3.25
N HIS A 183 -7.18 -0.61 3.28
CA HIS A 183 -6.32 -0.82 2.12
C HIS A 183 -5.52 -2.13 2.26
N ASN A 184 -5.04 -2.62 1.12
CA ASN A 184 -4.37 -3.92 0.98
C ASN A 184 -2.84 -3.85 1.11
N ASN A 185 -2.28 -2.66 1.37
CA ASN A 185 -0.82 -2.46 1.36
C ASN A 185 -0.14 -3.17 2.52
N CYS A 186 1.03 -3.74 2.24
CA CYS A 186 1.91 -4.37 3.23
C CYS A 186 1.19 -5.41 4.08
N HIS A 187 0.32 -6.21 3.50
CA HIS A 187 -0.48 -7.22 4.21
C HIS A 187 -1.28 -6.63 5.40
N GLY A 188 -1.74 -5.39 5.28
CA GLY A 188 -2.41 -4.68 6.36
C GLY A 188 -1.48 -3.94 7.33
N ALA A 189 -0.20 -4.27 7.39
CA ALA A 189 0.79 -3.69 8.30
C ALA A 189 1.45 -2.40 7.75
N CYS A 190 0.65 -1.46 7.26
CA CYS A 190 1.18 -0.22 6.72
C CYS A 190 1.41 0.81 7.83
N VAL A 191 2.63 1.34 7.95
CA VAL A 191 2.97 2.38 8.96
C VAL A 191 2.15 3.67 8.82
N LYS A 192 1.57 3.93 7.65
CA LYS A 192 0.66 5.06 7.43
C LYS A 192 -0.76 4.78 7.91
N ALA A 193 -1.10 3.52 8.17
CA ALA A 193 -2.45 3.13 8.57
C ALA A 193 -2.83 3.70 9.94
N GLY A 194 -4.15 3.88 10.13
CA GLY A 194 -4.73 4.25 11.41
C GLY A 194 -4.82 3.07 12.39
N GLN A 195 -5.21 3.38 13.61
CA GLN A 195 -5.38 2.38 14.68
C GLN A 195 -6.34 1.27 14.28
N ARG A 196 -7.39 1.60 13.50
CA ARG A 196 -8.37 0.62 13.03
C ARG A 196 -7.74 -0.51 12.24
N GLN A 197 -6.88 -0.19 11.29
CA GLN A 197 -6.22 -1.20 10.47
C GLN A 197 -5.28 -2.07 11.28
N TRP A 198 -4.52 -1.50 12.23
CA TRP A 198 -3.66 -2.25 13.13
C TRP A 198 -4.45 -3.15 14.09
N ALA A 199 -5.65 -2.72 14.54
CA ALA A 199 -6.52 -3.56 15.35
C ALA A 199 -7.08 -4.74 14.54
N LEU A 200 -7.46 -4.53 13.28
CA LEU A 200 -7.86 -5.61 12.37
C LEU A 200 -6.71 -6.57 12.09
N LEU A 201 -5.49 -6.05 11.89
CA LEU A 201 -4.30 -6.87 11.72
C LEU A 201 -4.04 -7.76 12.92
N TRP A 202 -4.07 -7.19 14.14
CA TRP A 202 -3.93 -7.97 15.38
C TRP A 202 -4.98 -9.08 15.51
N TYR A 203 -6.22 -8.77 15.10
CA TYR A 203 -7.32 -9.72 15.24
C TYR A 203 -7.28 -10.86 14.21
N TYR A 204 -6.99 -10.55 12.94
CA TYR A 204 -7.04 -11.54 11.86
C TYR A 204 -5.68 -12.17 11.52
N TYR A 205 -4.59 -11.47 11.78
CA TYR A 205 -3.21 -11.89 11.46
C TYR A 205 -2.27 -11.61 12.63
N PRO A 206 -2.52 -12.24 13.80
CA PRO A 206 -1.77 -11.94 15.04
C PRO A 206 -0.27 -12.20 14.91
N GLU A 207 0.15 -13.16 14.09
CA GLU A 207 1.56 -13.47 13.82
C GLU A 207 2.27 -12.33 13.08
N ILE A 208 1.58 -11.69 12.12
CA ILE A 208 2.13 -10.51 11.41
C ILE A 208 2.19 -9.31 12.34
N TYR A 209 1.14 -9.12 13.14
CA TYR A 209 1.16 -8.05 14.14
C TYR A 209 2.32 -8.22 15.12
N GLN A 210 2.56 -9.44 15.59
CA GLN A 210 3.66 -9.76 16.51
C GLN A 210 5.03 -9.52 15.86
N GLU A 211 5.23 -9.92 14.59
CA GLU A 211 6.45 -9.62 13.82
C GLU A 211 6.73 -8.10 13.83
N TRP A 212 5.71 -7.28 13.60
CA TRP A 212 5.84 -5.83 13.58
C TRP A 212 6.06 -5.24 14.98
N GLU A 213 5.40 -5.77 16.01
CA GLU A 213 5.60 -5.38 17.40
C GLU A 213 7.05 -5.64 17.85
N ASP A 214 7.57 -6.83 17.54
CA ASP A 214 8.93 -7.23 17.90
C ASP A 214 9.95 -6.35 17.18
N ARG A 215 9.77 -6.13 15.87
CA ARG A 215 10.66 -5.27 15.08
C ARG A 215 10.60 -3.79 15.50
N GLU A 216 9.44 -3.26 15.88
CA GLU A 216 9.33 -1.92 16.45
C GLU A 216 10.12 -1.82 17.76
N ASN A 217 9.99 -2.81 18.64
CA ASN A 217 10.70 -2.84 19.92
C ASN A 217 12.23 -2.96 19.72
N GLU A 218 12.70 -3.86 18.87
CA GLU A 218 14.12 -4.01 18.53
C GLU A 218 14.69 -2.71 17.98
N TRP A 219 14.00 -2.10 17.01
CA TRP A 219 14.44 -0.85 16.38
C TRP A 219 14.58 0.29 17.41
N ARG A 220 13.64 0.38 18.36
CA ARG A 220 13.64 1.39 19.42
C ARG A 220 14.80 1.26 20.40
N LEU A 221 15.23 0.03 20.70
CA LEU A 221 16.39 -0.21 21.57
C LEU A 221 17.67 0.43 21.02
N GLU A 222 17.81 0.47 19.72
CA GLU A 222 19.02 1.00 19.05
C GLU A 222 18.90 2.48 18.67
N ASN A 223 17.70 2.95 18.31
CA ASN A 223 17.51 4.22 17.61
C ASN A 223 16.67 5.25 18.41
N GLY A 224 16.11 4.88 19.56
CA GLY A 224 15.38 5.79 20.44
C GLY A 224 13.86 5.68 20.39
N ASP A 225 13.19 6.60 21.02
CA ASP A 225 11.80 6.47 21.48
C ASP A 225 10.75 6.87 20.41
N TYR A 226 10.87 6.30 19.22
CA TYR A 226 9.92 6.48 18.12
C TYR A 226 8.85 5.40 18.13
N THR A 227 7.65 5.70 17.61
CA THR A 227 6.54 4.75 17.53
C THR A 227 5.83 4.83 16.17
N ILE A 228 5.27 3.71 15.74
CA ILE A 228 4.43 3.65 14.54
C ILE A 228 3.09 4.35 14.78
N LEU A 229 2.50 4.16 15.95
CA LEU A 229 1.17 4.66 16.28
C LEU A 229 1.19 5.90 17.18
N LYS A 230 0.09 6.62 17.10
CA LYS A 230 -0.29 7.68 18.04
C LYS A 230 -1.77 7.56 18.39
N LYS A 231 -2.15 8.00 19.58
CA LYS A 231 -3.54 8.03 20.05
C LYS A 231 -3.84 9.37 20.73
N LYS A 232 -5.08 9.85 20.60
CA LYS A 232 -5.55 10.97 21.40
C LYS A 232 -6.07 10.44 22.73
N ILE A 233 -5.49 10.90 23.84
CA ILE A 233 -5.92 10.57 25.20
C ILE A 233 -6.19 11.90 25.90
N LYS A 234 -7.43 12.12 26.35
CA LYS A 234 -7.89 13.38 26.98
C LYS A 234 -7.55 14.65 26.17
N GLY A 235 -7.62 14.55 24.84
CA GLY A 235 -7.32 15.66 23.93
C GLY A 235 -5.85 15.80 23.52
N GLU A 236 -4.93 15.19 24.23
CA GLU A 236 -3.50 15.21 23.93
C GLU A 236 -3.10 14.06 22.98
N THR A 237 -2.13 14.32 22.11
CA THR A 237 -1.56 13.28 21.24
C THR A 237 -0.46 12.55 21.99
N VAL A 238 -0.69 11.27 22.23
CA VAL A 238 0.27 10.35 22.86
C VAL A 238 0.80 9.41 21.80
N TYR A 239 2.11 9.22 21.76
CA TYR A 239 2.77 8.23 20.93
C TYR A 239 2.79 6.91 21.69
N ILE A 240 2.32 5.84 21.04
CA ILE A 240 2.19 4.51 21.64
C ILE A 240 2.80 3.45 20.73
N THR A 241 3.49 2.49 21.31
CA THR A 241 4.02 1.33 20.60
C THR A 241 2.89 0.37 20.22
N LEU A 242 3.16 -0.52 19.27
CA LEU A 242 2.24 -1.61 18.94
C LEU A 242 1.94 -2.48 20.16
N LYS A 243 2.97 -2.76 21.00
CA LYS A 243 2.82 -3.50 22.26
C LYS A 243 1.87 -2.79 23.23
N GLU A 244 2.08 -1.49 23.47
CA GLU A 244 1.20 -0.69 24.34
C GLU A 244 -0.22 -0.65 23.78
N PHE A 245 -0.37 -0.50 22.46
CA PHE A 245 -1.68 -0.51 21.82
C PHE A 245 -2.41 -1.83 22.03
N ARG A 246 -1.73 -2.95 21.85
CA ARG A 246 -2.28 -4.28 22.11
C ARG A 246 -2.69 -4.47 23.57
N VAL A 247 -1.74 -4.29 24.50
CA VAL A 247 -1.93 -4.62 25.93
C VAL A 247 -2.93 -3.68 26.62
N LEU A 248 -2.87 -2.38 26.31
CA LEU A 248 -3.67 -1.37 27.02
C LEU A 248 -5.06 -1.14 26.38
N PHE A 249 -5.24 -1.49 25.12
CA PHE A 249 -6.47 -1.17 24.39
C PHE A 249 -7.15 -2.35 23.71
N LEU A 250 -6.40 -3.22 23.00
CA LEU A 250 -7.02 -4.28 22.19
C LEU A 250 -7.42 -5.49 23.06
N GLU A 251 -6.51 -6.01 23.86
CA GLU A 251 -6.78 -7.16 24.75
C GLU A 251 -7.92 -6.88 25.74
N PRO A 252 -7.96 -5.74 26.43
CA PRO A 252 -9.08 -5.41 27.31
C PRO A 252 -10.40 -5.27 26.57
N ALA A 253 -10.41 -4.65 25.38
CA ALA A 253 -11.63 -4.49 24.60
C ALA A 253 -12.17 -5.83 24.08
N LEU A 254 -11.30 -6.74 23.61
CA LEU A 254 -11.69 -8.08 23.16
C LEU A 254 -12.21 -8.96 24.32
N SER A 255 -11.68 -8.80 25.53
CA SER A 255 -12.08 -9.57 26.71
C SER A 255 -13.54 -9.32 27.15
N VAL A 256 -14.12 -8.19 26.73
CA VAL A 256 -15.53 -7.85 27.06
C VAL A 256 -16.49 -8.69 26.22
N ASP A 257 -16.35 -8.63 24.90
CA ASP A 257 -17.16 -9.41 23.97
C ASP A 257 -16.58 -9.28 22.55
N LYS A 258 -16.44 -10.41 21.85
CA LYS A 258 -15.89 -10.50 20.50
C LYS A 258 -16.71 -9.73 19.47
N ASP A 259 -18.03 -9.84 19.54
CA ASP A 259 -18.91 -9.19 18.57
C ASP A 259 -18.91 -7.67 18.77
N THR A 260 -18.92 -7.21 20.02
CA THR A 260 -18.75 -5.79 20.34
C THR A 260 -17.39 -5.27 19.92
N PHE A 261 -16.31 -6.06 20.03
CA PHE A 261 -14.98 -5.70 19.55
C PHE A 261 -15.00 -5.40 18.05
N LEU A 262 -15.50 -6.32 17.23
CA LEU A 262 -15.53 -6.17 15.77
C LEU A 262 -16.52 -5.11 15.27
N THR A 263 -17.73 -5.08 15.85
CA THR A 263 -18.84 -4.28 15.31
C THR A 263 -18.84 -2.84 15.81
N ARG A 264 -18.30 -2.60 17.01
CA ARG A 264 -18.31 -1.29 17.65
C ARG A 264 -16.89 -0.77 17.91
N TYR A 265 -16.09 -1.45 18.72
CA TYR A 265 -14.80 -0.93 19.16
C TYR A 265 -13.87 -0.64 17.98
N ILE A 266 -13.69 -1.58 17.06
CA ILE A 266 -12.84 -1.35 15.87
C ILE A 266 -13.36 -0.19 15.01
N LYS A 267 -14.68 -0.05 14.86
CA LYS A 267 -15.27 1.04 14.05
C LYS A 267 -15.05 2.43 14.64
N GLU A 268 -14.91 2.54 15.97
CA GLU A 268 -14.65 3.80 16.65
C GLU A 268 -13.16 4.20 16.64
N LEU A 269 -12.26 3.29 16.26
CA LEU A 269 -10.83 3.58 16.14
C LEU A 269 -10.53 4.51 14.96
N SER A 270 -9.50 5.34 15.13
CA SER A 270 -9.08 6.29 14.11
C SER A 270 -8.60 5.60 12.84
N THR A 271 -9.00 6.17 11.72
CA THR A 271 -8.54 5.83 10.38
C THR A 271 -7.51 6.86 9.94
N ASN A 272 -6.59 6.47 9.09
CA ASN A 272 -5.74 7.39 8.35
C ASN A 272 -5.86 7.07 6.86
N PRO A 273 -5.87 8.08 5.99
CA PRO A 273 -5.87 7.80 4.56
C PRO A 273 -4.66 6.93 4.20
N PRO A 274 -4.81 6.04 3.22
CA PRO A 274 -3.70 5.21 2.75
C PRO A 274 -2.54 6.08 2.31
N CYS A 275 -1.34 5.51 2.29
CA CYS A 275 -0.16 6.18 1.75
C CYS A 275 -0.49 6.74 0.37
N TYR A 276 -0.30 8.05 0.20
CA TYR A 276 -0.69 8.80 -1.00
C TYR A 276 -0.12 8.26 -2.31
N PHE A 277 0.80 7.32 -2.25
CA PHE A 277 1.48 6.78 -3.43
C PHE A 277 1.36 5.26 -3.60
N CYS A 278 0.86 4.51 -2.62
CA CYS A 278 0.65 3.08 -2.81
C CYS A 278 -0.53 2.76 -3.74
N SER A 279 -1.42 3.73 -3.95
CA SER A 279 -2.55 3.65 -4.90
C SER A 279 -2.35 4.47 -6.16
N ALA A 280 -1.19 5.09 -6.35
CA ALA A 280 -0.95 6.09 -7.40
C ALA A 280 0.39 5.86 -8.14
N ILE A 281 0.64 4.63 -8.50
CA ILE A 281 1.68 4.27 -9.45
C ILE A 281 1.09 3.35 -10.49
#